data_fb353ae5177c8c66ea2853a5ebbf2d73
#
_entry.id   fb353ae5177c8c66ea2853a5ebbf2d73
#
_cell.length_a   1.000
_cell.length_b   1.000
_cell.length_c   1.000
_cell.angle_alpha   90.00
_cell.angle_beta   90.00
_cell.angle_gamma   90.00
#
_symmetry.space_group_name_H-M   'P 1'
#
loop_
_entity.id
_entity.type
_entity.pdbx_description
1 polymer ?
#
loop_
_entity_poly.entity_id
_entity_poly.type
_entity_poly.pdbx_seq_one_letter_code
_entity_poly.pdbx_strand_id
1 'polypeptide(L)'
;MFSREHILSAFSAAVPIMLGYVAIGLPCGILGNTIGLNPLQVALLSILLYSGAGQFMIPNMFLAGSSVAAITASVSLVNTRQMLYAASFAPQCAESPRWLAALFAASVTDESYGVNTARFAEGNWSVDRALMVNLFSQSSWTISNIVGCAVGAAVDIPVPIAAFAMTAIFICLLVTQKFTSANIVAMIVAMLGVYLCKAFGLTGPAILIGAVAGVVCALAFSALFPRKKGAPRFAPTEGEAQAGCRASSSSGPRGSAPTEGGTQAGATPVGGDLGRPSTSEDSSPDEGGERR
;
A
#
# COMPACT_ATOMS: atom_id res chain seq x y z
N MET A 1 14.28 8.98 -15.69
CA MET A 1 14.40 8.86 -14.25
C MET A 1 13.21 9.55 -13.61
N PHE A 2 13.10 10.73 -13.15
CA PHE A 2 11.87 11.29 -12.55
C PHE A 2 11.06 12.13 -13.55
N SER A 3 10.24 11.50 -14.40
CA SER A 3 9.32 12.25 -15.26
C SER A 3 8.13 12.79 -14.44
N ARG A 4 7.54 13.88 -14.88
CA ARG A 4 6.38 14.49 -14.23
C ARG A 4 5.21 13.49 -14.09
N GLU A 5 5.05 12.63 -15.07
CA GLU A 5 4.03 11.58 -15.05
C GLU A 5 4.29 10.52 -13.97
N HIS A 6 5.55 10.13 -13.76
CA HIS A 6 5.93 9.20 -12.70
C HIS A 6 5.64 9.77 -11.31
N ILE A 7 5.95 11.07 -11.11
CA ILE A 7 5.68 11.75 -9.84
C ILE A 7 4.18 11.82 -9.56
N LEU A 8 3.38 12.23 -10.54
CA LEU A 8 1.92 12.33 -10.40
C LEU A 8 1.26 10.98 -10.17
N SER A 9 1.71 9.94 -10.88
CA SER A 9 1.23 8.56 -10.70
C SER A 9 1.56 8.03 -9.31
N ALA A 10 2.79 8.24 -8.83
CA ALA A 10 3.20 7.85 -7.47
C ALA A 10 2.45 8.64 -6.39
N PHE A 11 2.28 9.95 -6.58
CA PHE A 11 1.51 10.79 -5.66
C PHE A 11 0.05 10.32 -5.55
N SER A 12 -0.62 10.08 -6.69
CA SER A 12 -1.99 9.57 -6.71
C SER A 12 -2.12 8.22 -5.97
N ALA A 13 -1.13 7.33 -6.12
CA ALA A 13 -1.10 6.06 -5.40
C ALA A 13 -0.84 6.23 -3.89
N ALA A 14 -0.09 7.28 -3.49
CA ALA A 14 0.24 7.58 -2.10
C ALA A 14 -0.91 8.29 -1.35
N VAL A 15 -1.80 9.03 -2.03
CA VAL A 15 -2.86 9.84 -1.39
C VAL A 15 -3.67 9.08 -0.33
N PRO A 16 -4.18 7.86 -0.57
CA PRO A 16 -4.93 7.12 0.45
C PRO A 16 -4.09 6.85 1.71
N ILE A 17 -2.80 6.52 1.55
CA ILE A 17 -1.87 6.28 2.65
C ILE A 17 -1.63 7.59 3.41
N MET A 18 -1.37 8.68 2.68
CA MET A 18 -1.11 10.00 3.24
C MET A 18 -2.26 10.50 4.10
N LEU A 19 -3.50 10.33 3.64
CA LEU A 19 -4.70 10.70 4.41
C LEU A 19 -4.83 9.87 5.69
N GLY A 20 -4.59 8.56 5.61
CA GLY A 20 -4.53 7.70 6.79
C GLY A 20 -3.45 8.15 7.77
N TYR A 21 -2.27 8.49 7.27
CA TYR A 21 -1.13 8.92 8.09
C TYR A 21 -1.35 10.29 8.76
N VAL A 22 -2.10 11.19 8.16
CA VAL A 22 -2.51 12.44 8.83
C VAL A 22 -3.38 12.12 10.05
N ALA A 23 -4.37 11.24 9.88
CA ALA A 23 -5.27 10.88 10.97
C ALA A 23 -4.58 10.16 12.14
N ILE A 24 -3.57 9.33 11.84
CA ILE A 24 -2.86 8.48 12.82
C ILE A 24 -1.63 9.21 13.38
N GLY A 25 -0.94 10.00 12.58
CA GLY A 25 0.28 10.70 12.96
C GLY A 25 0.03 11.82 13.96
N LEU A 26 -1.10 12.51 13.90
CA LEU A 26 -1.46 13.54 14.89
C LEU A 26 -1.47 12.99 16.31
N PRO A 27 -2.25 11.93 16.65
CA PRO A 27 -2.19 11.31 17.99
C PRO A 27 -0.81 10.77 18.35
N CYS A 28 -0.04 10.25 17.40
CA CYS A 28 1.32 9.77 17.63
C CYS A 28 2.25 10.91 18.09
N GLY A 29 2.19 12.06 17.41
CA GLY A 29 2.95 13.24 17.79
C GLY A 29 2.56 13.79 19.16
N ILE A 30 1.26 13.85 19.46
CA ILE A 30 0.74 14.24 20.79
C ILE A 30 1.34 13.33 21.88
N LEU A 31 1.29 12.01 21.63
CA LEU A 31 1.81 11.03 22.57
C LEU A 31 3.35 11.16 22.73
N GLY A 32 4.08 11.49 21.67
CA GLY A 32 5.50 11.82 21.74
C GLY A 32 5.79 13.01 22.66
N ASN A 33 4.95 14.03 22.61
CA ASN A 33 5.07 15.19 23.48
C ASN A 33 4.86 14.84 24.98
N THR A 34 3.98 13.90 25.31
CA THR A 34 3.71 13.49 26.70
C THR A 34 4.92 12.90 27.42
N ILE A 35 5.91 12.42 26.68
CA ILE A 35 7.18 11.92 27.24
C ILE A 35 8.31 12.96 27.14
N GLY A 36 7.98 14.21 26.82
CA GLY A 36 8.92 15.33 26.76
C GLY A 36 9.69 15.48 25.46
N LEU A 37 9.29 14.79 24.38
CA LEU A 37 9.90 15.00 23.07
C LEU A 37 9.46 16.34 22.48
N ASN A 38 10.42 17.08 21.93
CA ASN A 38 10.15 18.30 21.18
C ASN A 38 9.88 17.98 19.68
N PRO A 39 9.29 18.92 18.90
CA PRO A 39 8.96 18.67 17.49
C PRO A 39 10.13 18.23 16.62
N LEU A 40 11.37 18.71 16.91
CA LEU A 40 12.56 18.30 16.17
C LEU A 40 12.94 16.84 16.47
N GLN A 41 12.86 16.43 17.74
CA GLN A 41 13.11 15.04 18.13
C GLN A 41 12.08 14.08 17.53
N VAL A 42 10.80 14.50 17.51
CA VAL A 42 9.73 13.75 16.86
C VAL A 42 9.96 13.65 15.35
N ALA A 43 10.41 14.71 14.69
CA ALA A 43 10.78 14.70 13.28
C ALA A 43 11.92 13.70 12.99
N LEU A 44 13.00 13.77 13.77
CA LEU A 44 14.14 12.87 13.65
C LEU A 44 13.72 11.41 13.89
N LEU A 45 12.89 11.18 14.92
CA LEU A 45 12.35 9.85 15.20
C LEU A 45 11.51 9.33 14.01
N SER A 46 10.67 10.18 13.42
CA SER A 46 9.81 9.80 12.27
C SER A 46 10.60 9.53 10.98
N ILE A 47 11.76 10.16 10.82
CA ILE A 47 12.64 9.95 9.67
C ILE A 47 13.50 8.70 9.86
N LEU A 48 14.11 8.55 11.04
CA LEU A 48 15.07 7.47 11.32
C LEU A 48 14.37 6.15 11.67
N LEU A 49 13.26 6.23 12.41
CA LEU A 49 12.43 5.09 12.76
C LEU A 49 11.06 5.22 12.08
N TYR A 50 11.02 4.99 10.78
CA TYR A 50 9.78 5.05 10.01
C TYR A 50 8.91 3.81 10.28
N SER A 51 8.27 3.79 11.45
CA SER A 51 7.42 2.70 11.92
C SER A 51 6.28 3.24 12.79
N GLY A 52 5.05 3.23 12.28
CA GLY A 52 3.88 3.67 13.03
C GLY A 52 3.75 2.94 14.37
N ALA A 53 3.73 1.61 14.35
CA ALA A 53 3.62 0.80 15.57
C ALA A 53 4.78 1.05 16.55
N GLY A 54 6.03 1.13 16.04
CA GLY A 54 7.21 1.38 16.86
C GLY A 54 7.15 2.74 17.57
N GLN A 55 6.76 3.79 16.85
CA GLN A 55 6.67 5.14 17.40
C GLN A 55 5.58 5.29 18.47
N PHE A 56 4.46 4.57 18.36
CA PHE A 56 3.46 4.49 19.42
C PHE A 56 3.93 3.67 20.62
N MET A 57 4.70 2.59 20.40
CA MET A 57 5.19 1.74 21.47
C MET A 57 6.18 2.47 22.39
N ILE A 58 7.06 3.30 21.84
CA ILE A 58 8.09 4.02 22.59
C ILE A 58 7.48 4.80 23.77
N PRO A 59 6.58 5.79 23.54
CA PRO A 59 6.03 6.57 24.65
C PRO A 59 5.17 5.72 25.59
N ASN A 60 4.40 4.77 25.10
CA ASN A 60 3.57 3.92 25.97
C ASN A 60 4.41 3.04 26.90
N MET A 61 5.48 2.43 26.40
CA MET A 61 6.39 1.62 27.23
C MET A 61 7.21 2.50 28.18
N PHE A 62 7.59 3.70 27.75
CA PHE A 62 8.28 4.67 28.59
C PHE A 62 7.42 5.10 29.77
N LEU A 63 6.16 5.49 29.53
CA LEU A 63 5.18 5.84 30.56
C LEU A 63 4.85 4.67 31.49
N ALA A 64 4.94 3.43 30.98
CA ALA A 64 4.79 2.22 31.79
C ALA A 64 6.05 1.87 32.62
N GLY A 65 7.11 2.68 32.59
CA GLY A 65 8.35 2.47 33.34
C GLY A 65 9.25 1.37 32.78
N SER A 66 9.10 1.01 31.50
CA SER A 66 9.96 0.02 30.85
C SER A 66 11.38 0.55 30.65
N SER A 67 12.37 -0.32 30.77
CA SER A 67 13.76 0.05 30.50
C SER A 67 13.98 0.33 28.99
N VAL A 68 14.94 1.21 28.67
CA VAL A 68 15.30 1.52 27.29
C VAL A 68 15.65 0.27 26.48
N ALA A 69 16.34 -0.69 27.10
CA ALA A 69 16.68 -1.96 26.47
C ALA A 69 15.42 -2.78 26.10
N ALA A 70 14.42 -2.82 26.99
CA ALA A 70 13.15 -3.51 26.71
C ALA A 70 12.35 -2.80 25.59
N ILE A 71 12.34 -1.46 25.58
CA ILE A 71 11.71 -0.68 24.51
C ILE A 71 12.37 -0.97 23.18
N THR A 72 13.70 -0.86 23.11
CA THR A 72 14.47 -1.12 21.88
C THR A 72 14.25 -2.52 21.36
N ALA A 73 14.33 -3.54 22.22
CA ALA A 73 14.10 -4.93 21.84
C ALA A 73 12.67 -5.14 21.31
N SER A 74 11.66 -4.59 21.97
CA SER A 74 10.26 -4.73 21.55
C SER A 74 9.99 -4.05 20.21
N VAL A 75 10.50 -2.82 20.01
CA VAL A 75 10.36 -2.08 18.76
C VAL A 75 11.10 -2.78 17.62
N SER A 76 12.31 -3.29 17.86
CA SER A 76 13.08 -4.04 16.86
C SER A 76 12.35 -5.31 16.44
N LEU A 77 11.76 -6.04 17.39
CA LEU A 77 11.00 -7.26 17.09
C LEU A 77 9.77 -6.94 16.23
N VAL A 78 8.99 -5.92 16.57
CA VAL A 78 7.82 -5.51 15.79
C VAL A 78 8.21 -5.09 14.39
N ASN A 79 9.35 -4.41 14.22
CA ASN A 79 9.84 -3.95 12.93
C ASN A 79 10.46 -5.06 12.06
N THR A 80 10.68 -6.27 12.59
CA THR A 80 11.14 -7.42 11.79
C THR A 80 10.21 -7.70 10.61
N ARG A 81 8.92 -7.44 10.73
CA ARG A 81 7.96 -7.56 9.64
C ARG A 81 8.31 -6.66 8.44
N GLN A 82 8.81 -5.44 8.67
CA GLN A 82 9.21 -4.53 7.58
C GLN A 82 10.41 -5.08 6.81
N MET A 83 11.34 -5.76 7.50
CA MET A 83 12.45 -6.46 6.85
C MET A 83 11.96 -7.58 5.92
N LEU A 84 10.91 -8.31 6.33
CA LEU A 84 10.29 -9.35 5.49
C LEU A 84 9.60 -8.76 4.26
N TYR A 85 8.92 -7.62 4.42
CA TYR A 85 8.32 -6.91 3.30
C TYR A 85 9.38 -6.42 2.30
N ALA A 86 10.45 -5.79 2.80
CA ALA A 86 11.55 -5.36 1.97
C ALA A 86 12.21 -6.53 1.22
N ALA A 87 12.43 -7.66 1.91
CA ALA A 87 12.99 -8.87 1.31
C ALA A 87 12.09 -9.45 0.21
N SER A 88 10.77 -9.36 0.34
CA SER A 88 9.83 -9.86 -0.68
C SER A 88 9.88 -9.09 -1.99
N PHE A 89 10.38 -7.84 -1.98
CA PHE A 89 10.61 -7.02 -3.18
C PHE A 89 11.99 -7.21 -3.81
N ALA A 90 12.83 -8.13 -3.30
CA ALA A 90 14.15 -8.39 -3.87
C ALA A 90 14.13 -8.70 -5.38
N PRO A 91 13.18 -9.49 -5.93
CA PRO A 91 13.10 -9.73 -7.36
C PRO A 91 12.85 -8.46 -8.19
N GLN A 92 11.98 -7.56 -7.71
CA GLN A 92 11.65 -6.30 -8.39
C GLN A 92 12.82 -5.32 -8.37
N CYS A 93 13.67 -5.41 -7.36
CA CYS A 93 14.84 -4.55 -7.19
C CYS A 93 16.09 -5.06 -7.91
N ALA A 94 16.08 -6.27 -8.50
CA ALA A 94 17.27 -6.93 -9.05
C ALA A 94 18.00 -6.11 -10.11
N GLU A 95 17.28 -5.39 -10.96
CA GLU A 95 17.82 -4.54 -12.03
C GLU A 95 18.03 -3.07 -11.62
N SER A 96 17.65 -2.72 -10.37
CA SER A 96 17.73 -1.34 -9.89
C SER A 96 19.10 -1.03 -9.27
N PRO A 97 19.58 0.24 -9.34
CA PRO A 97 20.78 0.66 -8.63
C PRO A 97 20.69 0.34 -7.14
N ARG A 98 21.78 -0.15 -6.55
CA ARG A 98 21.82 -0.60 -5.14
C ARG A 98 21.35 0.47 -4.15
N TRP A 99 21.70 1.73 -4.38
CA TRP A 99 21.27 2.83 -3.51
C TRP A 99 19.74 3.04 -3.56
N LEU A 100 19.13 2.91 -4.76
CA LEU A 100 17.69 3.04 -4.93
C LEU A 100 16.95 1.89 -4.23
N ALA A 101 17.44 0.65 -4.43
CA ALA A 101 16.91 -0.52 -3.75
C ALA A 101 17.03 -0.43 -2.22
N ALA A 102 18.15 0.11 -1.70
CA ALA A 102 18.37 0.31 -0.28
C ALA A 102 17.41 1.35 0.33
N LEU A 103 17.24 2.51 -0.34
CA LEU A 103 16.28 3.54 0.10
C LEU A 103 14.84 3.03 0.04
N PHE A 104 14.48 2.32 -1.01
CA PHE A 104 13.17 1.71 -1.13
C PHE A 104 12.95 0.69 0.00
N ALA A 105 13.88 -0.24 0.22
CA ALA A 105 13.79 -1.25 1.27
C ALA A 105 13.67 -0.64 2.67
N ALA A 106 14.42 0.45 2.96
CA ALA A 106 14.40 1.14 4.24
C ALA A 106 13.10 1.92 4.51
N SER A 107 12.33 2.24 3.46
CA SER A 107 11.13 3.06 3.54
C SER A 107 9.81 2.29 3.38
N VAL A 108 9.86 0.95 3.30
CA VAL A 108 8.66 0.13 3.17
C VAL A 108 7.91 0.03 4.50
N THR A 109 6.62 0.33 4.48
CA THR A 109 5.68 0.13 5.60
C THR A 109 4.59 -0.87 5.21
N ASP A 110 3.70 -1.20 6.15
CA ASP A 110 2.58 -2.13 5.89
C ASP A 110 1.68 -1.64 4.77
N GLU A 111 1.34 -0.36 4.78
CA GLU A 111 0.44 0.29 3.82
C GLU A 111 1.10 0.42 2.45
N SER A 112 2.34 0.90 2.43
CA SER A 112 3.08 1.06 1.17
C SER A 112 3.44 -0.29 0.54
N TYR A 113 3.64 -1.33 1.34
CA TYR A 113 3.79 -2.71 0.88
C TYR A 113 2.56 -3.17 0.10
N GLY A 114 1.37 -2.96 0.64
CA GLY A 114 0.11 -3.33 -0.02
C GLY A 114 -0.07 -2.64 -1.37
N VAL A 115 0.12 -1.30 -1.40
CA VAL A 115 -0.01 -0.50 -2.62
C VAL A 115 1.03 -0.89 -3.67
N ASN A 116 2.32 -0.97 -3.28
CA ASN A 116 3.39 -1.29 -4.22
C ASN A 116 3.25 -2.72 -4.76
N THR A 117 2.85 -3.70 -3.93
CA THR A 117 2.60 -5.07 -4.38
C THR A 117 1.50 -5.13 -5.43
N ALA A 118 0.39 -4.42 -5.23
CA ALA A 118 -0.69 -4.35 -6.22
C ALA A 118 -0.20 -3.70 -7.52
N ARG A 119 0.53 -2.59 -7.43
CA ARG A 119 1.06 -1.88 -8.60
C ARG A 119 2.11 -2.68 -9.37
N PHE A 120 3.01 -3.40 -8.69
CA PHE A 120 3.96 -4.29 -9.36
C PHE A 120 3.26 -5.45 -10.07
N ALA A 121 2.15 -5.95 -9.53
CA ALA A 121 1.34 -7.00 -10.17
C ALA A 121 0.66 -6.53 -11.46
N GLU A 122 0.37 -5.23 -11.62
CA GLU A 122 -0.14 -4.62 -12.86
C GLU A 122 0.92 -4.57 -13.98
N GLY A 123 2.20 -4.84 -13.68
CA GLY A 123 3.29 -5.01 -14.66
C GLY A 123 3.89 -3.70 -15.21
N ASN A 124 3.37 -2.54 -14.89
CA ASN A 124 3.86 -1.23 -15.36
C ASN A 124 4.29 -0.31 -14.21
N TRP A 125 5.02 -0.87 -13.23
CA TRP A 125 5.46 -0.15 -12.05
C TRP A 125 6.96 -0.32 -11.82
N SER A 126 7.66 0.77 -11.58
CA SER A 126 9.11 0.80 -11.38
C SER A 126 9.49 1.10 -9.93
N VAL A 127 10.68 0.70 -9.51
CA VAL A 127 11.17 0.88 -8.14
C VAL A 127 11.30 2.36 -7.78
N ASP A 128 11.61 3.24 -8.73
CA ASP A 128 11.63 4.69 -8.52
C ASP A 128 10.24 5.26 -8.20
N ARG A 129 9.17 4.79 -8.87
CA ARG A 129 7.79 5.15 -8.53
C ARG A 129 7.39 4.61 -7.16
N ALA A 130 7.76 3.36 -6.86
CA ALA A 130 7.50 2.75 -5.57
C ALA A 130 8.20 3.49 -4.42
N LEU A 131 9.46 3.92 -4.63
CA LEU A 131 10.16 4.77 -3.67
C LEU A 131 9.46 6.12 -3.47
N MET A 132 8.96 6.75 -4.54
CA MET A 132 8.21 8.01 -4.41
C MET A 132 6.93 7.84 -3.58
N VAL A 133 6.18 6.75 -3.75
CA VAL A 133 5.02 6.43 -2.89
C VAL A 133 5.44 6.41 -1.44
N ASN A 134 6.54 5.72 -1.12
CA ASN A 134 7.05 5.64 0.24
C ASN A 134 7.47 7.01 0.79
N LEU A 135 8.17 7.82 0.00
CA LEU A 135 8.63 9.16 0.41
C LEU A 135 7.47 10.14 0.61
N PHE A 136 6.44 10.14 -0.24
CA PHE A 136 5.24 10.95 -0.03
C PHE A 136 4.51 10.53 1.25
N SER A 137 4.37 9.23 1.48
CA SER A 137 3.76 8.69 2.69
C SER A 137 4.57 9.04 3.94
N GLN A 138 5.90 8.90 3.90
CA GLN A 138 6.79 9.27 5.00
C GLN A 138 6.75 10.77 5.31
N SER A 139 6.68 11.61 4.28
CA SER A 139 6.56 13.06 4.45
C SER A 139 5.26 13.41 5.17
N SER A 140 4.13 12.81 4.76
CA SER A 140 2.84 13.00 5.43
C SER A 140 2.88 12.54 6.88
N TRP A 141 3.47 11.36 7.15
CA TRP A 141 3.68 10.83 8.50
C TRP A 141 4.50 11.79 9.36
N THR A 142 5.64 12.23 8.87
CA THR A 142 6.55 13.12 9.61
C THR A 142 5.90 14.46 9.91
N ILE A 143 5.25 15.08 8.92
CA ILE A 143 4.56 16.37 9.08
C ILE A 143 3.43 16.24 10.11
N SER A 144 2.59 15.22 10.01
CA SER A 144 1.49 15.04 10.96
C SER A 144 1.97 14.77 12.39
N ASN A 145 3.07 14.04 12.58
CA ASN A 145 3.69 13.85 13.88
C ASN A 145 4.24 15.17 14.46
N ILE A 146 4.91 15.98 13.63
CA ILE A 146 5.41 17.30 14.06
C ILE A 146 4.24 18.20 14.51
N VAL A 147 3.18 18.27 13.69
CA VAL A 147 1.98 19.04 14.00
C VAL A 147 1.32 18.52 15.28
N GLY A 148 1.18 17.19 15.41
CA GLY A 148 0.64 16.54 16.59
C GLY A 148 1.44 16.87 17.86
N CYS A 149 2.76 16.82 17.77
CA CYS A 149 3.65 17.21 18.89
C CYS A 149 3.48 18.69 19.27
N ALA A 150 3.41 19.59 18.27
CA ALA A 150 3.19 21.02 18.52
C ALA A 150 1.79 21.28 19.13
N VAL A 151 0.76 20.59 18.67
CA VAL A 151 -0.59 20.66 19.27
C VAL A 151 -0.59 20.13 20.70
N GLY A 152 0.07 19.00 20.97
CA GLY A 152 0.21 18.43 22.30
C GLY A 152 0.98 19.35 23.29
N ALA A 153 1.90 20.17 22.77
CA ALA A 153 2.59 21.19 23.57
C ALA A 153 1.74 22.44 23.86
N ALA A 154 0.77 22.74 22.97
CA ALA A 154 -0.07 23.94 23.08
C ALA A 154 -1.40 23.68 23.80
N VAL A 155 -1.89 22.44 23.78
CA VAL A 155 -3.19 22.04 24.33
C VAL A 155 -2.96 20.87 25.29
N ASP A 156 -3.47 20.98 26.50
CA ASP A 156 -3.40 19.90 27.49
C ASP A 156 -4.39 18.79 27.12
N ILE A 157 -3.90 17.84 26.33
CA ILE A 157 -4.70 16.70 25.85
C ILE A 157 -4.50 15.54 26.84
N PRO A 158 -5.58 14.97 27.39
CA PRO A 158 -5.47 13.84 28.30
C PRO A 158 -4.77 12.64 27.64
N VAL A 159 -3.68 12.15 28.25
CA VAL A 159 -2.88 11.00 27.78
C VAL A 159 -3.74 9.78 27.38
N PRO A 160 -4.83 9.43 28.12
CA PRO A 160 -5.67 8.29 27.74
C PRO A 160 -6.31 8.41 26.35
N ILE A 161 -6.63 9.64 25.89
CA ILE A 161 -7.22 9.87 24.56
C ILE A 161 -6.18 9.59 23.47
N ALA A 162 -4.97 10.11 23.62
CA ALA A 162 -3.89 9.86 22.66
C ALA A 162 -3.45 8.38 22.66
N ALA A 163 -3.39 7.74 23.83
CA ALA A 163 -3.07 6.32 23.96
C ALA A 163 -4.18 5.41 23.37
N PHE A 164 -5.44 5.82 23.42
CA PHE A 164 -6.55 5.08 22.82
C PHE A 164 -6.41 4.96 21.28
N ALA A 165 -5.89 5.99 20.63
CA ALA A 165 -5.65 5.96 19.19
C ALA A 165 -4.74 4.78 18.78
N MET A 166 -3.69 4.50 19.57
CA MET A 166 -2.84 3.31 19.37
C MET A 166 -3.63 2.01 19.51
N THR A 167 -4.43 1.88 20.56
CA THR A 167 -5.26 0.70 20.76
C THR A 167 -6.22 0.48 19.60
N ALA A 168 -6.86 1.55 19.12
CA ALA A 168 -7.76 1.50 17.98
C ALA A 168 -7.05 1.02 16.69
N ILE A 169 -5.81 1.48 16.44
CA ILE A 169 -5.00 1.03 15.29
C ILE A 169 -4.71 -0.47 15.38
N PHE A 170 -4.24 -0.94 16.53
CA PHE A 170 -3.95 -2.37 16.70
C PHE A 170 -5.20 -3.25 16.59
N ILE A 171 -6.36 -2.79 17.08
CA ILE A 171 -7.63 -3.48 16.88
C ILE A 171 -7.97 -3.52 15.38
N CYS A 172 -7.81 -2.40 14.66
CA CYS A 172 -8.04 -2.34 13.22
C CYS A 172 -7.13 -3.32 12.46
N LEU A 173 -5.82 -3.31 12.76
CA LEU A 173 -4.86 -4.24 12.17
C LEU A 173 -5.20 -5.70 12.49
N LEU A 174 -5.67 -5.99 13.69
CA LEU A 174 -6.07 -7.33 14.09
C LEU A 174 -7.31 -7.80 13.32
N VAL A 175 -8.33 -6.95 13.19
CA VAL A 175 -9.57 -7.28 12.48
C VAL A 175 -9.36 -7.43 10.97
N THR A 176 -8.43 -6.69 10.38
CA THR A 176 -8.07 -6.80 8.96
C THR A 176 -7.21 -8.03 8.62
N GLN A 177 -6.64 -8.70 9.62
CA GLN A 177 -5.86 -9.93 9.44
C GLN A 177 -6.75 -11.08 8.95
N LYS A 178 -6.19 -11.92 8.06
CA LYS A 178 -6.85 -13.17 7.67
C LYS A 178 -6.81 -14.14 8.85
N PHE A 179 -7.96 -14.48 9.40
CA PHE A 179 -8.09 -15.45 10.49
C PHE A 179 -7.76 -16.86 9.99
N THR A 180 -6.51 -17.24 10.15
CA THR A 180 -6.04 -18.61 9.90
C THR A 180 -5.94 -19.33 11.26
N SER A 181 -6.14 -20.64 11.29
CA SER A 181 -6.03 -21.41 12.54
C SER A 181 -4.71 -21.17 13.29
N ALA A 182 -3.59 -21.04 12.56
CA ALA A 182 -2.29 -20.69 13.13
C ALA A 182 -2.29 -19.28 13.74
N ASN A 183 -2.92 -18.29 13.09
CA ASN A 183 -3.02 -16.94 13.62
C ASN A 183 -3.88 -16.88 14.88
N ILE A 184 -4.96 -17.66 14.94
CA ILE A 184 -5.80 -17.76 16.15
C ILE A 184 -5.02 -18.34 17.30
N VAL A 185 -4.24 -19.40 17.07
CA VAL A 185 -3.35 -20.00 18.09
C VAL A 185 -2.33 -18.97 18.55
N ALA A 186 -1.68 -18.24 17.63
CA ALA A 186 -0.73 -17.17 17.97
C ALA A 186 -1.35 -16.12 18.88
N MET A 187 -2.57 -15.66 18.54
CA MET A 187 -3.29 -14.64 19.30
C MET A 187 -3.62 -15.10 20.73
N ILE A 188 -4.17 -16.31 20.87
CA ILE A 188 -4.52 -16.86 22.18
C ILE A 188 -3.29 -17.06 23.04
N VAL A 189 -2.22 -17.64 22.48
CA VAL A 189 -0.98 -17.89 23.23
C VAL A 189 -0.28 -16.58 23.60
N ALA A 190 -0.23 -15.61 22.71
CA ALA A 190 0.35 -14.30 23.00
C ALA A 190 -0.43 -13.56 24.09
N MET A 191 -1.75 -13.57 24.03
CA MET A 191 -2.61 -12.95 25.05
C MET A 191 -2.44 -13.61 26.42
N LEU A 192 -2.45 -14.94 26.46
CA LEU A 192 -2.23 -15.70 27.68
C LEU A 192 -0.82 -15.48 28.24
N GLY A 193 0.20 -15.46 27.37
CA GLY A 193 1.59 -15.19 27.75
C GLY A 193 1.78 -13.81 28.38
N VAL A 194 1.20 -12.77 27.78
CA VAL A 194 1.23 -11.41 28.34
C VAL A 194 0.49 -11.34 29.67
N TYR A 195 -0.67 -11.99 29.78
CA TYR A 195 -1.45 -12.02 31.02
C TYR A 195 -0.67 -12.71 32.15
N LEU A 196 -0.09 -13.88 31.89
CA LEU A 196 0.73 -14.62 32.86
C LEU A 196 1.96 -13.81 33.28
N CYS A 197 2.70 -13.23 32.35
CA CYS A 197 3.86 -12.39 32.66
C CYS A 197 3.49 -11.21 33.58
N LYS A 198 2.35 -10.54 33.32
CA LYS A 198 1.85 -9.47 34.18
C LYS A 198 1.43 -9.98 35.56
N ALA A 199 0.79 -11.15 35.66
CA ALA A 199 0.42 -11.76 36.92
C ALA A 199 1.64 -12.11 37.78
N PHE A 200 2.77 -12.47 37.17
CA PHE A 200 4.05 -12.71 37.84
C PHE A 200 4.92 -11.46 38.04
N GLY A 201 4.37 -10.26 37.79
CA GLY A 201 5.08 -8.98 38.00
C GLY A 201 6.11 -8.62 36.91
N LEU A 202 6.23 -9.40 35.85
CA LEU A 202 7.16 -9.17 34.72
C LEU A 202 6.52 -8.21 33.70
N THR A 203 6.22 -6.96 34.09
CA THR A 203 5.47 -6.00 33.24
C THR A 203 6.26 -5.51 32.04
N GLY A 204 7.58 -5.27 32.17
CA GLY A 204 8.43 -4.76 31.10
C GLY A 204 8.57 -5.72 29.90
N PRO A 205 9.04 -6.97 30.11
CA PRO A 205 9.24 -7.92 29.00
C PRO A 205 7.99 -8.70 28.59
N ALA A 206 6.83 -8.48 29.24
CA ALA A 206 5.62 -9.26 29.04
C ALA A 206 5.17 -9.32 27.56
N ILE A 207 5.21 -8.17 26.85
CA ILE A 207 4.81 -8.07 25.44
C ILE A 207 5.76 -8.88 24.56
N LEU A 208 7.07 -8.78 24.81
CA LEU A 208 8.09 -9.51 24.06
C LEU A 208 7.94 -11.03 24.24
N ILE A 209 7.83 -11.49 25.49
CA ILE A 209 7.67 -12.90 25.82
C ILE A 209 6.40 -13.47 25.22
N GLY A 210 5.27 -12.76 25.35
CA GLY A 210 3.99 -13.16 24.77
C GLY A 210 4.02 -13.24 23.25
N ALA A 211 4.65 -12.26 22.59
CA ALA A 211 4.78 -12.26 21.14
C ALA A 211 5.65 -13.42 20.63
N VAL A 212 6.82 -13.65 21.24
CA VAL A 212 7.72 -14.76 20.87
C VAL A 212 7.03 -16.11 21.11
N ALA A 213 6.40 -16.30 22.26
CA ALA A 213 5.67 -17.52 22.57
C ALA A 213 4.54 -17.77 21.56
N GLY A 214 3.77 -16.72 21.20
CA GLY A 214 2.70 -16.81 20.21
C GLY A 214 3.20 -17.24 18.83
N VAL A 215 4.30 -16.65 18.35
CA VAL A 215 4.90 -16.99 17.05
C VAL A 215 5.44 -18.43 17.06
N VAL A 216 6.20 -18.81 18.09
CA VAL A 216 6.77 -20.18 18.20
C VAL A 216 5.66 -21.22 18.23
N CYS A 217 4.59 -21.01 19.01
CA CYS A 217 3.47 -21.94 19.06
C CYS A 217 2.70 -22.00 17.72
N ALA A 218 2.52 -20.88 17.03
CA ALA A 218 1.88 -20.85 15.71
C ALA A 218 2.70 -21.59 14.66
N LEU A 219 4.03 -21.42 14.66
CA LEU A 219 4.93 -22.15 13.78
C LEU A 219 4.91 -23.65 14.07
N ALA A 220 4.99 -24.04 15.35
CA ALA A 220 4.88 -25.44 15.76
C ALA A 220 3.54 -26.04 15.35
N PHE A 221 2.43 -25.31 15.55
CA PHE A 221 1.10 -25.73 15.11
C PHE A 221 1.01 -25.91 13.60
N SER A 222 1.57 -24.97 12.83
CA SER A 222 1.56 -25.07 11.36
C SER A 222 2.46 -26.20 10.83
N ALA A 223 3.52 -26.56 11.55
CA ALA A 223 4.39 -27.70 11.24
C ALA A 223 3.72 -29.06 11.56
N LEU A 224 2.97 -29.12 12.68
CA LEU A 224 2.24 -30.33 13.08
C LEU A 224 0.98 -30.57 12.25
N PHE A 225 0.34 -29.49 11.79
CA PHE A 225 -0.87 -29.54 10.95
C PHE A 225 -0.65 -28.84 9.61
N PRO A 226 0.15 -29.43 8.71
CA PRO A 226 0.42 -28.82 7.41
C PRO A 226 -0.88 -28.72 6.62
N ARG A 227 -1.34 -27.48 6.38
CA ARG A 227 -2.47 -27.22 5.50
C ARG A 227 -2.12 -27.72 4.11
N LYS A 228 -2.90 -28.62 3.52
CA LYS A 228 -2.82 -28.91 2.09
C LYS A 228 -2.81 -27.57 1.36
N LYS A 229 -1.72 -27.25 0.66
CA LYS A 229 -1.62 -26.08 -0.19
C LYS A 229 -2.76 -26.14 -1.19
N GLY A 230 -3.85 -25.42 -0.96
CA GLY A 230 -4.77 -25.10 -2.03
C GLY A 230 -3.96 -24.33 -3.08
N ALA A 231 -4.12 -24.70 -4.33
CA ALA A 231 -3.46 -24.06 -5.47
C ALA A 231 -3.54 -22.54 -5.32
N PRO A 232 -2.48 -21.78 -5.66
CA PRO A 232 -2.48 -20.34 -5.56
C PRO A 232 -3.66 -19.80 -6.38
N ARG A 233 -4.53 -19.03 -5.75
CA ARG A 233 -5.74 -18.43 -6.35
C ARG A 233 -5.45 -17.38 -7.44
N PHE A 234 -4.21 -17.31 -7.92
CA PHE A 234 -3.71 -16.39 -8.96
C PHE A 234 -3.15 -17.11 -10.19
N ALA A 235 -3.45 -18.38 -10.39
CA ALA A 235 -3.31 -18.94 -11.74
C ALA A 235 -4.53 -18.46 -12.54
N PRO A 236 -4.37 -17.69 -13.64
CA PRO A 236 -5.48 -17.45 -14.56
C PRO A 236 -6.00 -18.83 -15.00
N THR A 237 -7.29 -19.06 -14.91
CA THR A 237 -7.89 -20.28 -15.43
C THR A 237 -7.55 -20.37 -16.91
N GLU A 238 -7.18 -21.56 -17.40
CA GLU A 238 -6.80 -21.77 -18.81
C GLU A 238 -7.86 -21.22 -19.79
N GLY A 239 -9.11 -21.06 -19.36
CA GLY A 239 -10.18 -20.41 -20.10
C GLY A 239 -10.01 -18.91 -20.30
N GLU A 240 -9.42 -18.16 -19.36
CA GLU A 240 -9.17 -16.73 -19.51
C GLU A 240 -7.93 -16.46 -20.38
N ALA A 241 -6.92 -17.33 -20.33
CA ALA A 241 -5.76 -17.26 -21.22
C ALA A 241 -6.18 -17.53 -22.69
N GLN A 242 -7.10 -18.45 -22.93
CA GLN A 242 -7.62 -18.74 -24.29
C GLN A 242 -8.57 -17.62 -24.79
N ALA A 243 -9.33 -16.98 -23.92
CA ALA A 243 -10.17 -15.84 -24.29
C ALA A 243 -9.33 -14.60 -24.66
N GLY A 244 -8.25 -14.33 -23.93
CA GLY A 244 -7.29 -13.27 -24.25
C GLY A 244 -6.55 -13.50 -25.57
N CYS A 245 -6.16 -14.73 -25.88
CA CYS A 245 -5.54 -15.10 -27.15
C CYS A 245 -6.50 -15.00 -28.33
N ARG A 246 -7.79 -15.35 -28.14
CA ARG A 246 -8.81 -15.22 -29.21
C ARG A 246 -9.16 -13.75 -29.49
N ALA A 247 -9.20 -12.91 -28.47
CA ALA A 247 -9.46 -11.48 -28.65
C ALA A 247 -8.32 -10.75 -29.39
N SER A 248 -7.05 -11.18 -29.20
CA SER A 248 -5.91 -10.57 -29.89
C SER A 248 -5.74 -11.06 -31.34
N SER A 249 -6.33 -12.22 -31.73
CA SER A 249 -6.24 -12.76 -33.09
C SER A 249 -7.33 -12.25 -34.02
N SER A 250 -8.34 -11.52 -33.53
CA SER A 250 -9.45 -11.00 -34.34
C SER A 250 -9.27 -9.55 -34.85
N SER A 251 -8.14 -8.89 -34.50
CA SER A 251 -7.83 -7.51 -34.93
C SER A 251 -6.62 -7.38 -35.86
N GLY A 252 -6.45 -8.36 -36.77
CA GLY A 252 -5.48 -8.24 -37.87
C GLY A 252 -6.06 -7.48 -39.06
N PRO A 253 -5.30 -6.62 -39.76
CA PRO A 253 -5.79 -5.80 -40.85
C PRO A 253 -6.09 -6.68 -42.09
N ARG A 254 -7.25 -6.45 -42.70
CA ARG A 254 -7.59 -7.01 -44.00
C ARG A 254 -6.65 -6.40 -45.05
N GLY A 255 -5.63 -7.12 -45.42
CA GLY A 255 -4.78 -6.86 -46.60
C GLY A 255 -5.32 -7.60 -47.81
N SER A 256 -5.41 -6.84 -48.89
CA SER A 256 -5.79 -7.17 -50.25
C SER A 256 -5.10 -8.42 -50.85
N ALA A 257 -5.88 -9.24 -51.51
CA ALA A 257 -5.42 -10.32 -52.37
C ALA A 257 -5.11 -9.86 -53.80
N PRO A 258 -4.16 -10.48 -54.51
CA PRO A 258 -4.07 -10.38 -55.95
C PRO A 258 -4.78 -11.55 -56.66
N THR A 259 -5.36 -11.20 -57.77
CA THR A 259 -6.01 -11.97 -58.83
C THR A 259 -5.10 -12.96 -59.54
N GLU A 260 -5.70 -14.10 -59.96
CA GLU A 260 -5.52 -14.80 -61.24
C GLU A 260 -6.59 -15.88 -61.31
N GLY A 261 -7.47 -15.90 -62.27
CA GLY A 261 -7.43 -16.28 -63.64
C GLY A 261 -8.49 -17.35 -63.87
N GLY A 262 -9.45 -17.14 -64.81
CA GLY A 262 -10.14 -18.27 -65.43
C GLY A 262 -11.65 -18.10 -65.71
N THR A 263 -12.00 -17.40 -66.76
CA THR A 263 -12.87 -17.78 -67.91
C THR A 263 -14.34 -18.25 -67.73
N GLN A 264 -15.21 -17.52 -68.35
CA GLN A 264 -16.39 -17.83 -69.22
C GLN A 264 -17.82 -17.59 -68.68
N ALA A 265 -18.41 -16.67 -69.42
CA ALA A 265 -19.66 -16.69 -70.15
C ALA A 265 -20.98 -16.38 -69.44
N GLY A 266 -21.63 -15.31 -69.92
CA GLY A 266 -23.04 -15.42 -70.23
C GLY A 266 -23.94 -14.27 -69.80
N ALA A 267 -24.21 -13.35 -70.74
CA ALA A 267 -25.51 -12.67 -70.98
C ALA A 267 -25.90 -11.44 -70.10
N THR A 268 -25.83 -10.34 -70.72
CA THR A 268 -26.59 -9.07 -70.60
C THR A 268 -28.11 -9.25 -70.78
N PRO A 269 -28.98 -8.21 -70.76
CA PRO A 269 -28.85 -6.80 -70.27
C PRO A 269 -30.13 -6.21 -69.63
N VAL A 270 -30.18 -4.82 -69.56
CA VAL A 270 -31.37 -3.90 -69.48
C VAL A 270 -31.77 -3.53 -68.04
N GLY A 271 -31.88 -2.32 -67.63
CA GLY A 271 -32.01 -0.99 -68.22
C GLY A 271 -32.56 -0.02 -67.17
N GLY A 272 -32.33 1.28 -67.35
CA GLY A 272 -33.11 2.37 -66.84
C GLY A 272 -32.62 2.97 -65.50
N ASP A 273 -32.16 4.05 -65.45
CA ASP A 273 -32.20 5.45 -66.03
C ASP A 273 -32.74 6.42 -65.00
N LEU A 274 -32.11 7.59 -64.95
CA LEU A 274 -32.60 8.89 -64.49
C LEU A 274 -32.74 9.13 -62.97
N GLY A 275 -32.17 10.12 -62.36
CA GLY A 275 -32.08 11.46 -62.65
C GLY A 275 -31.44 12.26 -61.48
N ARG A 276 -30.55 13.08 -61.82
CA ARG A 276 -30.15 14.33 -61.12
C ARG A 276 -31.22 15.39 -61.41
N PRO A 277 -31.30 16.59 -60.77
CA PRO A 277 -30.22 17.40 -60.24
C PRO A 277 -30.60 18.36 -59.05
N SER A 278 -29.55 19.01 -58.48
CA SER A 278 -29.39 20.47 -58.20
C SER A 278 -30.45 21.16 -57.33
N THR A 279 -30.13 22.06 -56.46
CA THR A 279 -29.49 23.35 -56.44
C THR A 279 -29.67 23.95 -55.07
N SER A 280 -28.72 24.58 -54.50
CA SER A 280 -28.36 25.99 -54.38
C SER A 280 -28.87 26.72 -53.12
N GLU A 281 -27.93 27.47 -52.57
CA GLU A 281 -28.00 28.87 -52.06
C GLU A 281 -28.80 29.06 -50.77
N ASP A 282 -28.49 29.91 -49.91
CA ASP A 282 -27.53 31.02 -49.73
C ASP A 282 -27.82 31.67 -48.38
N SER A 283 -26.92 32.54 -47.93
CA SER A 283 -27.14 33.69 -47.06
C SER A 283 -27.07 33.55 -45.53
N SER A 284 -25.96 33.99 -45.03
CA SER A 284 -25.85 34.94 -43.91
C SER A 284 -26.65 36.23 -44.16
N PRO A 285 -26.82 37.20 -43.26
CA PRO A 285 -26.02 37.52 -42.07
C PRO A 285 -26.83 38.14 -40.90
N ASP A 286 -26.09 38.44 -39.83
CA ASP A 286 -26.02 39.78 -39.16
C ASP A 286 -26.73 40.03 -37.80
N GLU A 287 -25.95 40.71 -36.97
CA GLU A 287 -26.23 41.71 -35.92
C GLU A 287 -27.06 41.27 -34.68
N GLY A 288 -26.60 41.52 -33.51
CA GLY A 288 -26.20 42.72 -32.88
C GLY A 288 -26.68 42.78 -31.43
N GLY A 289 -25.91 43.39 -30.57
CA GLY A 289 -26.41 44.15 -29.43
C GLY A 289 -26.37 43.40 -28.07
N GLU A 290 -25.39 43.63 -27.29
CA GLU A 290 -25.13 44.71 -26.32
C GLU A 290 -25.98 44.66 -25.02
N ARG A 291 -25.27 44.75 -23.90
CA ARG A 291 -25.61 45.24 -22.55
C ARG A 291 -26.45 44.30 -21.65
N ARG A 292 -26.00 43.96 -20.51
CA ARG A 292 -25.41 44.67 -19.35
C ARG A 292 -24.60 43.72 -18.49
#